data_127035af52067bd407d96187db42e9e7
#
_entry.id   127035af52067bd407d96187db42e9e7
#
_cell.length_a   1.000
_cell.length_b   1.000
_cell.length_c   1.000
_cell.angle_alpha   90.00
_cell.angle_beta   90.00
_cell.angle_gamma   90.00
#
_symmetry.space_group_name_H-M   'P 1'
#
loop_
_entity.id
_entity.type
_entity.pdbx_description
1 polymer ?
#
loop_
_entity_poly.entity_id
_entity_poly.type
_entity_poly.pdbx_seq_one_letter_code
_entity_poly.pdbx_strand_id
1 'polypeptide(L)'
;MTSHVLVPVQPLPYGRGSDQSRDRQGAFVRWLLLVLGGAGAFACQLSAQTCSCGANPPGPPQNREQRPYANTPEDMRPFSKFTVPYYENYDKLVEYNGAARDVPTVKPADVDEVRIGFLGPVENHPDQRLGQAMLHGAQLAIEEANARGAYGGKPFKLMVHNDQAVWGASSNEMVKMAYDDKVWAMLGSISSDSTHIALRVSLKAEVPIVNSASTDPTIPETIIPWYFTTIQDDRVQGYTLARRIYTDVGLQKVALLRANDRYGRFGVLKFKDASRRLGHPVVIEQKYQPGDSDFRRELRIINESEADGIVIWGDAAPAGNILKQMREMGMKQRVFGSFRVLGDDLLANAGDAAEGLEIVFPFDPTRDDPGWLAFNQRFEKRFGSRPDVFASLAYDTMNILVQAICRAGLNRGRIRDALTGLESYKGVTGDMVFDPNCKNIVPMYLATVHGGKYQFRRYPMQAPYAKVGEGGVHYNGPPLPDAAAGPVRIGIFGPDAEAVAARISPLLAPYQGRYSLIAVPSDVPWGQASTGLVNLIYDQEALGLIATDRNSSHLAEQLAAKSFVPLIAVTADHDVTSVNIPWVIRLPANTPIEDALARFLAAAEKSGPNRGRLREALVSAY
;
A
#
# COMPACT_ATOMS: atom_id res chain seq x y z
N MET A 1 11.38 -25.45 -46.78
CA MET A 1 12.73 -25.02 -47.19
C MET A 1 12.73 -23.51 -47.20
N THR A 2 13.27 -22.92 -46.20
CA THR A 2 13.94 -21.59 -46.18
C THR A 2 14.51 -21.38 -44.79
N SER A 3 15.79 -21.46 -44.73
CA SER A 3 16.66 -21.32 -43.57
C SER A 3 16.74 -19.85 -43.17
N HIS A 4 16.56 -19.53 -41.89
CA HIS A 4 17.01 -18.25 -41.30
C HIS A 4 18.21 -18.49 -40.39
N VAL A 5 19.29 -17.83 -40.77
CA VAL A 5 20.62 -17.82 -40.16
C VAL A 5 20.58 -17.00 -38.89
N LEU A 6 21.02 -17.58 -37.78
CA LEU A 6 21.32 -16.91 -36.53
C LEU A 6 22.69 -16.23 -36.62
N VAL A 7 22.72 -14.93 -36.28
CA VAL A 7 23.96 -14.16 -36.09
C VAL A 7 24.22 -14.01 -34.59
N PRO A 8 25.39 -14.34 -34.08
CA PRO A 8 25.70 -14.20 -32.66
C PRO A 8 26.15 -12.77 -32.33
N VAL A 9 25.61 -12.21 -31.26
CA VAL A 9 26.02 -10.93 -30.68
C VAL A 9 27.15 -11.18 -29.67
N GLN A 10 28.30 -10.55 -29.92
CA GLN A 10 29.44 -10.53 -29.00
C GLN A 10 29.28 -9.46 -27.90
N PRO A 11 29.80 -9.68 -26.69
CA PRO A 11 29.78 -8.68 -25.61
C PRO A 11 30.95 -7.68 -25.74
N LEU A 12 30.66 -6.41 -25.42
CA LEU A 12 31.64 -5.32 -25.36
C LEU A 12 32.34 -5.27 -23.99
N PRO A 13 33.59 -4.82 -23.94
CA PRO A 13 34.43 -4.93 -22.76
C PRO A 13 34.29 -3.76 -21.76
N TYR A 14 34.45 -4.06 -20.49
CA TYR A 14 34.63 -3.14 -19.37
C TYR A 14 35.95 -2.36 -19.50
N GLY A 15 35.86 -1.04 -19.43
CA GLY A 15 37.00 -0.14 -19.26
C GLY A 15 37.06 0.47 -17.86
N ARG A 16 38.14 0.21 -17.11
CA ARG A 16 38.56 0.90 -15.87
C ARG A 16 39.34 2.17 -16.24
N GLY A 17 39.22 3.21 -15.40
CA GLY A 17 40.15 4.37 -15.36
C GLY A 17 39.61 5.37 -14.35
N SER A 18 40.10 5.42 -13.20
CA SER A 18 41.20 6.10 -12.48
C SER A 18 41.05 7.61 -12.36
N ASP A 19 40.93 8.03 -11.08
CA ASP A 19 41.39 9.25 -10.40
C ASP A 19 41.89 10.44 -11.22
N GLN A 20 41.40 11.62 -10.88
CA GLN A 20 42.25 12.74 -10.41
C GLN A 20 41.43 13.91 -9.85
N SER A 21 41.83 14.26 -8.63
CA SER A 21 41.54 15.48 -7.87
C SER A 21 41.97 16.78 -8.59
N ARG A 22 41.29 17.89 -8.35
CA ARG A 22 41.93 19.19 -7.96
C ARG A 22 40.92 20.30 -7.70
N ASP A 23 41.17 20.90 -6.57
CA ASP A 23 40.69 22.19 -6.05
C ASP A 23 40.50 23.33 -7.04
N ARG A 24 39.54 24.19 -6.75
CA ARG A 24 39.79 25.63 -6.56
C ARG A 24 38.59 26.39 -6.02
N GLN A 25 38.90 27.22 -5.05
CA GLN A 25 38.13 28.25 -4.34
C GLN A 25 37.68 29.41 -5.24
N GLY A 26 36.58 30.03 -4.82
CA GLY A 26 36.50 31.50 -4.75
C GLY A 26 35.59 32.20 -5.75
N ALA A 27 34.52 32.77 -5.28
CA ALA A 27 34.27 34.23 -5.36
C ALA A 27 32.89 34.61 -4.80
N PHE A 28 32.94 35.35 -3.72
CA PHE A 28 31.85 36.17 -3.17
C PHE A 28 31.62 37.37 -4.09
N VAL A 29 30.35 37.68 -4.45
CA VAL A 29 29.94 39.04 -4.78
C VAL A 29 28.57 39.33 -4.19
N ARG A 30 28.58 40.29 -3.27
CA ARG A 30 27.41 41.03 -2.74
C ARG A 30 26.86 41.96 -3.82
N TRP A 31 25.51 42.08 -3.87
CA TRP A 31 24.88 43.36 -4.22
C TRP A 31 23.68 43.65 -3.33
N LEU A 32 23.67 44.90 -2.90
CA LEU A 32 22.82 45.55 -1.90
C LEU A 32 21.67 46.31 -2.61
N LEU A 33 20.48 46.23 -2.01
CA LEU A 33 19.39 47.24 -1.87
C LEU A 33 19.13 48.25 -2.98
N LEU A 34 17.87 48.28 -3.41
CA LEU A 34 17.14 49.54 -3.63
C LEU A 34 15.65 49.34 -3.29
N VAL A 35 15.23 50.07 -2.24
CA VAL A 35 13.84 50.27 -1.82
C VAL A 35 13.31 51.46 -2.62
N LEU A 36 12.16 51.34 -3.28
CA LEU A 36 11.26 52.48 -3.57
C LEU A 36 9.83 51.93 -3.65
N GLY A 37 8.96 52.63 -2.93
CA GLY A 37 7.59 52.26 -2.70
C GLY A 37 6.65 52.50 -3.86
N GLY A 38 5.55 51.80 -3.82
CA GLY A 38 4.36 51.99 -4.64
C GLY A 38 3.22 51.20 -4.06
N ALA A 39 2.29 51.87 -3.40
CA ALA A 39 1.02 51.30 -2.97
C ALA A 39 0.22 50.87 -4.22
N GLY A 40 -0.01 49.58 -4.35
CA GLY A 40 -0.81 49.02 -5.42
C GLY A 40 -1.56 47.77 -4.88
N ALA A 41 -2.85 47.81 -5.02
CA ALA A 41 -3.87 46.87 -4.64
C ALA A 41 -3.40 45.41 -4.51
N PHE A 42 -3.59 44.81 -3.32
CA PHE A 42 -3.54 43.38 -3.10
C PHE A 42 -4.69 42.71 -3.88
N ALA A 43 -4.46 42.43 -5.16
CA ALA A 43 -5.21 41.43 -5.87
C ALA A 43 -4.68 40.06 -5.36
N CYS A 44 -5.50 39.34 -4.63
CA CYS A 44 -5.26 37.98 -4.21
C CYS A 44 -5.07 37.12 -5.48
N GLN A 45 -3.83 37.00 -5.96
CA GLN A 45 -3.49 36.00 -6.96
C GLN A 45 -3.49 34.65 -6.28
N LEU A 46 -4.66 34.00 -6.28
CA LEU A 46 -4.75 32.55 -6.30
C LEU A 46 -3.89 32.09 -7.49
N SER A 47 -2.68 31.60 -7.22
CA SER A 47 -1.88 30.92 -8.22
C SER A 47 -2.54 29.59 -8.54
N ALA A 48 -3.66 29.62 -9.27
CA ALA A 48 -4.09 28.51 -10.06
C ALA A 48 -2.95 28.26 -11.06
N GLN A 49 -2.13 27.24 -10.81
CA GLN A 49 -1.21 26.74 -11.82
C GLN A 49 -2.09 26.32 -13.00
N THR A 50 -2.19 27.22 -13.98
CA THR A 50 -2.83 26.93 -15.25
C THR A 50 -2.03 25.80 -15.90
N CYS A 51 -2.60 24.61 -15.94
CA CYS A 51 -2.09 23.53 -16.75
C CYS A 51 -2.12 23.99 -18.22
N SER A 52 -1.02 24.43 -18.77
CA SER A 52 -0.87 24.56 -20.21
C SER A 52 -0.64 23.17 -20.79
N CYS A 53 -1.72 22.49 -21.14
CA CYS A 53 -1.62 21.28 -21.93
C CYS A 53 -0.98 21.64 -23.28
N GLY A 54 0.25 21.21 -23.53
CA GLY A 54 0.99 21.53 -24.75
C GLY A 54 2.45 21.93 -24.53
N ALA A 55 2.91 22.03 -23.29
CA ALA A 55 4.33 22.18 -23.01
C ALA A 55 5.10 20.93 -23.45
N ASN A 56 6.35 21.11 -23.90
CA ASN A 56 7.22 20.01 -24.25
C ASN A 56 7.22 18.93 -23.15
N PRO A 57 7.13 17.64 -23.51
CA PRO A 57 7.15 16.57 -22.54
C PRO A 57 8.41 16.70 -21.67
N PRO A 58 8.30 16.46 -20.36
CA PRO A 58 9.47 16.40 -19.50
C PRO A 58 10.46 15.39 -20.05
N GLY A 59 11.74 15.71 -19.97
CA GLY A 59 12.80 14.74 -20.24
C GLY A 59 12.65 13.52 -19.34
N PRO A 60 13.38 12.43 -19.60
CA PRO A 60 13.42 11.30 -18.70
C PRO A 60 13.73 11.79 -17.28
N PRO A 61 13.13 11.19 -16.25
CA PRO A 61 13.37 11.61 -14.87
C PRO A 61 14.88 11.63 -14.61
N GLN A 62 15.36 12.75 -14.06
CA GLN A 62 16.75 12.84 -13.65
C GLN A 62 17.02 11.72 -12.66
N ASN A 63 18.13 11.01 -12.85
CA ASN A 63 18.56 9.95 -11.95
C ASN A 63 18.70 10.55 -10.55
N ARG A 64 17.76 10.26 -9.66
CA ARG A 64 17.87 10.70 -8.28
C ARG A 64 18.88 9.78 -7.61
N GLU A 65 20.02 10.30 -7.21
CA GLU A 65 21.06 9.56 -6.48
C GLU A 65 20.59 9.11 -5.10
N GLN A 66 19.47 9.63 -4.61
CA GLN A 66 18.95 9.27 -3.30
C GLN A 66 18.29 7.89 -3.34
N ARG A 67 18.79 7.01 -2.51
CA ARG A 67 18.18 5.71 -2.27
C ARG A 67 16.80 5.88 -1.61
N PRO A 68 15.85 4.98 -1.89
CA PRO A 68 14.59 4.92 -1.16
C PRO A 68 14.86 4.93 0.34
N TYR A 69 14.05 5.69 1.07
CA TYR A 69 14.20 5.81 2.53
C TYR A 69 15.52 6.39 3.02
N ALA A 70 16.32 7.09 2.19
CA ALA A 70 17.59 7.67 2.59
C ALA A 70 17.47 8.58 3.83
N ASN A 71 16.38 9.33 3.92
CA ASN A 71 16.05 10.23 5.04
C ASN A 71 15.18 9.57 6.13
N THR A 72 14.89 8.28 6.01
CA THR A 72 14.14 7.54 7.02
C THR A 72 15.11 6.94 8.02
N PRO A 73 14.88 7.09 9.34
CA PRO A 73 15.70 6.44 10.35
C PRO A 73 15.87 4.95 10.07
N GLU A 74 17.05 4.41 10.32
CA GLU A 74 17.39 3.03 9.96
C GLU A 74 16.42 2.01 10.57
N ASP A 75 16.03 2.22 11.81
CA ASP A 75 15.07 1.40 12.54
C ASP A 75 13.63 1.49 11.98
N MET A 76 13.33 2.55 11.24
CA MET A 76 12.05 2.74 10.55
C MET A 76 12.07 2.27 9.10
N ARG A 77 13.25 1.98 8.55
CA ARG A 77 13.32 1.47 7.18
C ARG A 77 12.64 0.11 7.09
N PRO A 78 11.83 -0.11 6.06
CA PRO A 78 11.20 -1.40 5.86
C PRO A 78 12.27 -2.49 5.81
N PHE A 79 12.05 -3.58 6.54
CA PHE A 79 12.88 -4.79 6.50
C PHE A 79 14.41 -4.58 6.57
N SER A 80 14.86 -3.51 7.24
CA SER A 80 16.29 -3.18 7.37
C SER A 80 17.16 -4.32 7.91
N LYS A 81 16.55 -5.35 8.50
CA LYS A 81 17.21 -6.54 9.06
C LYS A 81 16.79 -7.84 8.39
N PHE A 82 16.18 -7.78 7.20
CA PHE A 82 15.89 -8.98 6.42
C PHE A 82 17.14 -9.54 5.74
N THR A 83 17.04 -10.78 5.26
CA THR A 83 18.12 -11.44 4.51
C THR A 83 18.56 -10.61 3.30
N VAL A 84 19.83 -10.74 2.95
CA VAL A 84 20.52 -9.94 1.93
C VAL A 84 19.74 -9.77 0.61
N PRO A 85 19.13 -10.78 -0.02
CA PRO A 85 18.40 -10.57 -1.28
C PRO A 85 17.21 -9.63 -1.12
N TYR A 86 16.58 -9.62 0.04
CA TYR A 86 15.46 -8.75 0.34
C TYR A 86 15.91 -7.31 0.54
N TYR A 87 16.98 -7.14 1.27
CA TYR A 87 17.57 -5.85 1.58
C TYR A 87 18.09 -5.14 0.33
N GLU A 88 18.81 -5.86 -0.54
CA GLU A 88 19.32 -5.32 -1.79
C GLU A 88 18.22 -4.83 -2.73
N ASN A 89 17.11 -5.57 -2.81
CA ASN A 89 15.97 -5.14 -3.62
C ASN A 89 15.24 -3.94 -3.01
N TYR A 90 15.28 -3.82 -1.70
CA TYR A 90 14.58 -2.79 -0.96
C TYR A 90 15.25 -1.42 -1.03
N ASP A 91 16.56 -1.40 -1.07
CA ASP A 91 17.37 -0.18 -1.22
C ASP A 91 17.47 0.29 -2.68
N LYS A 92 16.93 -0.47 -3.63
CA LYS A 92 16.92 -0.08 -5.02
C LYS A 92 15.82 0.95 -5.31
N LEU A 93 16.16 1.90 -6.18
CA LEU A 93 15.16 2.76 -6.79
C LEU A 93 14.26 1.94 -7.71
N VAL A 94 13.01 2.34 -7.81
CA VAL A 94 12.08 1.77 -8.79
C VAL A 94 12.54 2.16 -10.18
N GLU A 95 13.04 1.19 -10.93
CA GLU A 95 13.47 1.37 -12.31
C GLU A 95 12.28 1.23 -13.27
N TYR A 96 12.35 1.96 -14.38
CA TYR A 96 11.36 1.81 -15.44
C TYR A 96 11.45 0.40 -16.05
N ASN A 97 10.29 -0.23 -16.16
CA ASN A 97 10.15 -1.51 -16.83
C ASN A 97 8.95 -1.43 -17.78
N GLY A 98 9.21 -1.53 -19.09
CA GLY A 98 8.19 -1.51 -20.12
C GLY A 98 8.63 -0.85 -21.42
N ALA A 99 7.78 -0.92 -22.44
CA ALA A 99 7.99 -0.37 -23.76
C ALA A 99 7.12 0.86 -24.08
N ALA A 100 6.26 1.29 -23.16
CA ALA A 100 5.32 2.39 -23.41
C ALA A 100 5.99 3.72 -23.77
N ARG A 101 7.24 3.95 -23.32
CA ARG A 101 8.02 5.15 -23.72
C ARG A 101 8.28 5.23 -25.21
N ASP A 102 8.46 4.07 -25.85
CA ASP A 102 8.83 3.97 -27.27
C ASP A 102 7.61 4.11 -28.20
N VAL A 103 6.41 4.03 -27.62
CA VAL A 103 5.16 4.26 -28.35
C VAL A 103 5.02 5.75 -28.67
N PRO A 104 4.66 6.14 -29.90
CA PRO A 104 4.41 7.54 -30.23
C PRO A 104 3.34 8.17 -29.32
N THR A 105 3.57 9.41 -28.91
CA THR A 105 2.56 10.18 -28.16
C THR A 105 1.36 10.47 -29.06
N VAL A 106 0.17 10.12 -28.61
CA VAL A 106 -1.08 10.39 -29.33
C VAL A 106 -1.39 11.89 -29.26
N LYS A 107 -1.75 12.49 -30.39
CA LYS A 107 -2.07 13.92 -30.45
C LYS A 107 -3.49 14.19 -29.94
N PRO A 108 -3.76 15.38 -29.37
CA PRO A 108 -5.13 15.74 -28.96
C PRO A 108 -6.16 15.63 -30.09
N ALA A 109 -5.74 15.91 -31.33
CA ALA A 109 -6.61 15.80 -32.50
C ALA A 109 -7.08 14.37 -32.82
N ASP A 110 -6.33 13.37 -32.37
CA ASP A 110 -6.57 11.95 -32.66
C ASP A 110 -7.46 11.26 -31.61
N VAL A 111 -7.97 12.01 -30.61
CA VAL A 111 -8.89 11.50 -29.58
C VAL A 111 -10.09 12.42 -29.43
N ASP A 112 -11.23 11.85 -29.05
CA ASP A 112 -12.43 12.62 -28.73
C ASP A 112 -12.46 13.02 -27.24
N GLU A 113 -11.92 12.17 -26.39
CA GLU A 113 -11.87 12.32 -24.94
C GLU A 113 -10.59 11.71 -24.35
N VAL A 114 -10.17 12.18 -23.18
CA VAL A 114 -9.02 11.65 -22.43
C VAL A 114 -9.55 10.83 -21.26
N ARG A 115 -9.44 9.50 -21.35
CA ARG A 115 -10.00 8.57 -20.38
C ARG A 115 -9.05 8.35 -19.22
N ILE A 116 -9.56 8.53 -17.99
CA ILE A 116 -8.86 8.22 -16.73
C ILE A 116 -9.70 7.18 -16.00
N GLY A 117 -9.07 6.11 -15.53
CA GLY A 117 -9.76 5.05 -14.80
C GLY A 117 -9.99 5.42 -13.32
N PHE A 118 -11.08 4.91 -12.79
CA PHE A 118 -11.36 4.88 -11.35
C PHE A 118 -11.74 3.45 -10.97
N LEU A 119 -11.05 2.88 -9.99
CA LEU A 119 -11.31 1.56 -9.46
C LEU A 119 -11.63 1.68 -7.96
N GLY A 120 -12.79 1.18 -7.54
CA GLY A 120 -13.17 1.22 -6.13
C GLY A 120 -14.52 0.56 -5.86
N PRO A 121 -14.82 0.25 -4.58
CA PRO A 121 -16.08 -0.37 -4.18
C PRO A 121 -17.20 0.67 -4.17
N VAL A 122 -17.81 0.91 -5.32
CA VAL A 122 -18.86 1.94 -5.46
C VAL A 122 -20.29 1.39 -5.32
N GLU A 123 -20.44 0.06 -5.33
CA GLU A 123 -21.73 -0.63 -5.20
C GLU A 123 -21.59 -1.97 -4.46
N ASN A 124 -22.61 -2.35 -3.72
CA ASN A 124 -22.77 -3.69 -3.13
C ASN A 124 -21.62 -4.17 -2.25
N HIS A 125 -21.01 -3.26 -1.46
CA HIS A 125 -19.89 -3.56 -0.57
C HIS A 125 -20.02 -2.78 0.75
N PRO A 126 -19.55 -3.34 1.91
CA PRO A 126 -19.51 -2.61 3.18
C PRO A 126 -18.76 -1.27 3.09
N ASP A 127 -17.68 -1.19 2.33
CA ASP A 127 -16.90 0.03 2.10
C ASP A 127 -17.48 0.93 0.99
N GLN A 128 -18.71 0.67 0.50
CA GLN A 128 -19.32 1.46 -0.58
C GLN A 128 -19.33 2.96 -0.26
N ARG A 129 -19.63 3.34 0.97
CA ARG A 129 -19.62 4.75 1.40
C ARG A 129 -18.25 5.40 1.18
N LEU A 130 -17.18 4.70 1.48
CA LEU A 130 -15.81 5.17 1.30
C LEU A 130 -15.44 5.25 -0.19
N GLY A 131 -15.83 4.24 -0.98
CA GLY A 131 -15.65 4.23 -2.43
C GLY A 131 -16.40 5.36 -3.13
N GLN A 132 -17.65 5.63 -2.72
CA GLN A 132 -18.43 6.75 -3.24
C GLN A 132 -17.81 8.10 -2.88
N ALA A 133 -17.33 8.28 -1.64
CA ALA A 133 -16.63 9.50 -1.23
C ALA A 133 -15.38 9.74 -2.09
N MET A 134 -14.56 8.72 -2.30
CA MET A 134 -13.39 8.76 -3.17
C MET A 134 -13.77 9.12 -4.62
N LEU A 135 -14.86 8.53 -5.14
CA LEU A 135 -15.39 8.83 -6.48
C LEU A 135 -15.82 10.29 -6.60
N HIS A 136 -16.54 10.83 -5.61
CA HIS A 136 -16.97 12.23 -5.62
C HIS A 136 -15.79 13.20 -5.67
N GLY A 137 -14.71 12.92 -4.92
CA GLY A 137 -13.49 13.73 -4.99
C GLY A 137 -12.87 13.73 -6.40
N ALA A 138 -12.76 12.54 -7.00
CA ALA A 138 -12.25 12.38 -8.36
C ALA A 138 -13.14 13.08 -9.41
N GLN A 139 -14.47 12.96 -9.28
CA GLN A 139 -15.43 13.61 -10.19
C GLN A 139 -15.30 15.13 -10.15
N LEU A 140 -15.25 15.73 -8.94
CA LEU A 140 -15.09 17.18 -8.83
C LEU A 140 -13.81 17.67 -9.50
N ALA A 141 -12.69 16.97 -9.32
CA ALA A 141 -11.41 17.32 -9.95
C ALA A 141 -11.49 17.27 -11.49
N ILE A 142 -12.16 16.26 -12.06
CA ILE A 142 -12.38 16.11 -13.49
C ILE A 142 -13.33 17.21 -14.04
N GLU A 143 -14.43 17.48 -13.34
CA GLU A 143 -15.37 18.55 -13.70
C GLU A 143 -14.65 19.91 -13.76
N GLU A 144 -13.83 20.20 -12.76
CA GLU A 144 -13.04 21.44 -12.71
C GLU A 144 -11.91 21.49 -13.76
N ALA A 145 -11.25 20.37 -14.04
CA ALA A 145 -10.25 20.29 -15.11
C ALA A 145 -10.89 20.57 -16.48
N ASN A 146 -12.06 20.02 -16.72
CA ASN A 146 -12.82 20.26 -17.96
C ASN A 146 -13.27 21.72 -18.08
N ALA A 147 -13.73 22.32 -16.98
CA ALA A 147 -14.12 23.74 -16.96
C ALA A 147 -12.92 24.69 -17.21
N ARG A 148 -11.68 24.26 -16.88
CA ARG A 148 -10.45 25.01 -17.15
C ARG A 148 -9.89 24.84 -18.57
N GLY A 149 -10.59 24.17 -19.47
CA GLY A 149 -10.19 23.98 -20.87
C GLY A 149 -9.76 22.56 -21.22
N ALA A 150 -9.90 21.61 -20.30
CA ALA A 150 -9.65 20.20 -20.54
C ALA A 150 -8.23 19.91 -21.09
N TYR A 151 -8.05 18.88 -21.91
CA TYR A 151 -6.79 18.53 -22.56
C TYR A 151 -6.78 19.09 -24.01
N GLY A 152 -6.34 20.34 -24.20
CA GLY A 152 -6.38 20.96 -25.51
C GLY A 152 -7.78 21.01 -26.13
N GLY A 153 -8.81 21.28 -25.32
CA GLY A 153 -10.22 21.26 -25.71
C GLY A 153 -10.89 19.90 -25.70
N LYS A 154 -10.15 18.80 -25.44
CA LYS A 154 -10.71 17.45 -25.34
C LYS A 154 -11.04 17.14 -23.88
N PRO A 155 -12.28 16.73 -23.55
CA PRO A 155 -12.68 16.52 -22.18
C PRO A 155 -11.97 15.32 -21.54
N PHE A 156 -11.59 15.46 -20.27
CA PHE A 156 -11.29 14.30 -19.43
C PHE A 156 -12.58 13.57 -19.10
N LYS A 157 -12.53 12.26 -19.17
CA LYS A 157 -13.65 11.37 -18.83
C LYS A 157 -13.23 10.32 -17.83
N LEU A 158 -13.97 10.22 -16.74
CA LEU A 158 -13.76 9.23 -15.71
C LEU A 158 -14.45 7.92 -16.10
N MET A 159 -13.67 6.85 -16.24
CA MET A 159 -14.15 5.49 -16.47
C MET A 159 -14.24 4.81 -15.10
N VAL A 160 -15.47 4.65 -14.59
CA VAL A 160 -15.73 4.16 -13.23
C VAL A 160 -15.99 2.67 -13.26
N HIS A 161 -15.18 1.90 -12.53
CA HIS A 161 -15.30 0.46 -12.38
C HIS A 161 -15.46 0.07 -10.91
N ASN A 162 -16.44 -0.78 -10.64
CA ASN A 162 -16.73 -1.30 -9.31
C ASN A 162 -15.90 -2.57 -9.06
N ASP A 163 -14.95 -2.51 -8.15
CA ASP A 163 -14.11 -3.65 -7.79
C ASP A 163 -14.69 -4.51 -6.67
N GLN A 164 -15.80 -4.08 -6.08
CA GLN A 164 -16.46 -4.75 -4.95
C GLN A 164 -15.51 -5.08 -3.80
N ALA A 165 -14.31 -4.50 -3.79
CA ALA A 165 -13.18 -4.83 -2.92
C ALA A 165 -12.86 -6.35 -2.87
N VAL A 166 -13.17 -7.09 -3.95
CA VAL A 166 -12.86 -8.51 -4.10
C VAL A 166 -11.89 -8.76 -5.25
N TRP A 167 -11.07 -9.77 -5.07
CA TRP A 167 -9.93 -10.08 -5.93
C TRP A 167 -10.27 -10.26 -7.40
N GLY A 168 -11.23 -11.13 -7.70
CA GLY A 168 -11.59 -11.45 -9.08
C GLY A 168 -12.19 -10.28 -9.83
N ALA A 169 -13.05 -9.53 -9.18
CA ALA A 169 -13.66 -8.33 -9.74
C ALA A 169 -12.59 -7.30 -10.08
N SER A 170 -11.69 -6.99 -9.14
CA SER A 170 -10.62 -6.01 -9.35
C SER A 170 -9.73 -6.32 -10.55
N SER A 171 -9.36 -7.60 -10.75
CA SER A 171 -8.55 -8.00 -11.91
C SER A 171 -9.29 -7.79 -13.22
N ASN A 172 -10.53 -8.26 -13.31
CA ASN A 172 -11.34 -8.16 -14.52
C ASN A 172 -11.61 -6.70 -14.88
N GLU A 173 -11.97 -5.90 -13.89
CA GLU A 173 -12.25 -4.48 -14.10
C GLU A 173 -10.99 -3.70 -14.51
N MET A 174 -9.82 -4.05 -13.94
CA MET A 174 -8.56 -3.46 -14.36
C MET A 174 -8.19 -3.84 -15.81
N VAL A 175 -8.44 -5.08 -16.22
CA VAL A 175 -8.23 -5.53 -17.61
C VAL A 175 -9.13 -4.74 -18.56
N LYS A 176 -10.42 -4.59 -18.25
CA LYS A 176 -11.36 -3.77 -19.05
C LYS A 176 -10.86 -2.32 -19.17
N MET A 177 -10.50 -1.69 -18.07
CA MET A 177 -9.96 -0.31 -18.11
C MET A 177 -8.72 -0.19 -18.98
N ALA A 178 -7.79 -1.15 -18.87
CA ALA A 178 -6.52 -1.09 -19.59
C ALA A 178 -6.66 -1.32 -21.10
N TYR A 179 -7.52 -2.27 -21.52
CA TYR A 179 -7.57 -2.79 -22.89
C TYR A 179 -8.85 -2.39 -23.64
N ASP A 180 -10.02 -2.32 -22.97
CA ASP A 180 -11.28 -1.97 -23.61
C ASP A 180 -11.50 -0.45 -23.56
N ASP A 181 -11.42 0.14 -22.35
CA ASP A 181 -11.53 1.60 -22.18
C ASP A 181 -10.25 2.34 -22.60
N LYS A 182 -9.11 1.66 -22.60
CA LYS A 182 -7.80 2.23 -22.98
C LYS A 182 -7.45 3.49 -22.17
N VAL A 183 -7.65 3.43 -20.85
CA VAL A 183 -7.35 4.56 -19.95
C VAL A 183 -5.87 4.92 -19.99
N TRP A 184 -5.55 6.19 -19.82
CA TRP A 184 -4.18 6.71 -19.82
C TRP A 184 -3.48 6.55 -18.47
N ALA A 185 -4.23 6.62 -17.39
CA ALA A 185 -3.82 6.40 -16.02
C ALA A 185 -5.04 6.08 -15.17
N MET A 186 -4.88 5.67 -13.93
CA MET A 186 -6.02 5.41 -13.07
C MET A 186 -5.79 5.80 -11.60
N LEU A 187 -6.88 6.09 -10.91
CA LEU A 187 -7.00 6.23 -9.47
C LEU A 187 -7.68 4.98 -8.90
N GLY A 188 -7.15 4.41 -7.86
CA GLY A 188 -7.82 3.29 -7.16
C GLY A 188 -6.85 2.52 -6.27
N SER A 189 -7.29 1.56 -5.48
CA SER A 189 -8.60 1.34 -4.90
C SER A 189 -8.57 1.68 -3.40
N ILE A 190 -9.73 1.65 -2.71
CA ILE A 190 -9.79 1.69 -1.23
C ILE A 190 -9.11 0.45 -0.65
N SER A 191 -9.43 -0.72 -1.19
CA SER A 191 -8.89 -1.99 -0.73
C SER A 191 -7.44 -2.18 -1.18
N SER A 192 -6.58 -2.47 -0.23
CA SER A 192 -5.20 -2.86 -0.53
C SER A 192 -5.12 -4.17 -1.32
N ASP A 193 -6.07 -5.08 -1.13
CA ASP A 193 -6.18 -6.30 -1.92
C ASP A 193 -6.42 -6.01 -3.39
N SER A 194 -7.44 -5.21 -3.68
CA SER A 194 -7.78 -4.78 -5.04
C SER A 194 -6.60 -4.05 -5.69
N THR A 195 -5.92 -3.18 -4.92
CA THR A 195 -4.74 -2.46 -5.41
C THR A 195 -3.59 -3.40 -5.78
N HIS A 196 -3.29 -4.40 -4.96
CA HIS A 196 -2.25 -5.38 -5.28
C HIS A 196 -2.52 -6.14 -6.58
N ILE A 197 -3.79 -6.49 -6.83
CA ILE A 197 -4.18 -7.15 -8.07
C ILE A 197 -4.08 -6.21 -9.26
N ALA A 198 -4.62 -5.00 -9.11
CA ALA A 198 -4.55 -3.98 -10.14
C ALA A 198 -3.11 -3.71 -10.57
N LEU A 199 -2.14 -3.76 -9.65
CA LEU A 199 -0.73 -3.60 -9.95
C LEU A 199 -0.17 -4.66 -10.90
N ARG A 200 -0.63 -5.90 -10.82
CA ARG A 200 -0.15 -6.96 -11.72
C ARG A 200 -0.64 -6.74 -13.15
N VAL A 201 -1.87 -6.27 -13.30
CA VAL A 201 -2.38 -5.86 -14.60
C VAL A 201 -1.67 -4.58 -15.06
N SER A 202 -1.47 -3.61 -14.17
CA SER A 202 -0.75 -2.36 -14.46
C SER A 202 0.66 -2.62 -14.98
N LEU A 203 1.41 -3.52 -14.37
CA LEU A 203 2.76 -3.88 -14.81
C LEU A 203 2.78 -4.41 -16.24
N LYS A 204 1.79 -5.23 -16.63
CA LYS A 204 1.71 -5.82 -17.98
C LYS A 204 1.08 -4.89 -19.01
N ALA A 205 0.10 -4.10 -18.60
CA ALA A 205 -0.60 -3.16 -19.47
C ALA A 205 0.08 -1.78 -19.53
N GLU A 206 1.11 -1.58 -18.69
CA GLU A 206 1.86 -0.34 -18.58
C GLU A 206 0.95 0.88 -18.34
N VAL A 207 0.02 0.74 -17.39
CA VAL A 207 -0.94 1.79 -16.98
C VAL A 207 -0.54 2.34 -15.61
N PRO A 208 -0.18 3.62 -15.47
CA PRO A 208 0.11 4.22 -14.17
C PRO A 208 -1.11 4.18 -13.23
N ILE A 209 -0.88 3.74 -11.99
CA ILE A 209 -1.85 3.78 -10.90
C ILE A 209 -1.38 4.79 -9.86
N VAL A 210 -2.23 5.76 -9.52
CA VAL A 210 -2.04 6.58 -8.33
C VAL A 210 -3.11 6.21 -7.30
N ASN A 211 -2.70 6.03 -6.06
CA ASN A 211 -3.57 5.59 -4.98
C ASN A 211 -3.63 6.62 -3.84
N SER A 212 -4.84 6.92 -3.39
CA SER A 212 -5.12 7.88 -2.32
C SER A 212 -5.71 7.25 -1.05
N ALA A 213 -5.84 5.92 -1.00
CA ALA A 213 -6.63 5.26 0.03
C ALA A 213 -6.01 3.98 0.60
N SER A 214 -5.33 3.17 -0.21
CA SER A 214 -4.68 1.95 0.25
C SER A 214 -3.41 2.27 1.05
N THR A 215 -3.36 1.84 2.29
CA THR A 215 -2.28 2.15 3.23
C THR A 215 -1.30 1.01 3.48
N ASP A 216 -1.51 -0.16 2.87
CA ASP A 216 -0.63 -1.32 3.03
C ASP A 216 0.77 -1.03 2.45
N PRO A 217 1.82 -0.96 3.27
CA PRO A 217 3.16 -0.65 2.81
C PRO A 217 3.77 -1.72 1.91
N THR A 218 3.22 -2.94 1.89
CA THR A 218 3.72 -4.00 1.00
C THR A 218 3.42 -3.71 -0.47
N ILE A 219 2.51 -2.78 -0.78
CA ILE A 219 2.20 -2.39 -2.15
C ILE A 219 3.38 -1.67 -2.81
N PRO A 220 3.85 -0.52 -2.31
CA PRO A 220 5.02 0.14 -2.89
C PRO A 220 6.31 -0.69 -2.70
N GLU A 221 6.35 -1.56 -1.70
CA GLU A 221 7.48 -2.45 -1.43
C GLU A 221 7.68 -3.51 -2.52
N THR A 222 6.71 -3.76 -3.39
CA THR A 222 6.89 -4.59 -4.59
C THR A 222 7.79 -3.94 -5.64
N ILE A 223 8.11 -2.64 -5.51
CA ILE A 223 8.90 -1.84 -6.46
C ILE A 223 8.37 -1.88 -7.91
N ILE A 224 7.07 -2.09 -8.08
CA ILE A 224 6.44 -2.01 -9.40
C ILE A 224 6.50 -0.56 -9.91
N PRO A 225 7.08 -0.31 -11.10
CA PRO A 225 7.37 1.05 -11.57
C PRO A 225 6.14 1.86 -12.00
N TRP A 226 4.96 1.31 -11.89
CA TRP A 226 3.69 1.89 -12.33
C TRP A 226 2.79 2.33 -11.18
N TYR A 227 3.28 2.29 -9.93
CA TYR A 227 2.51 2.61 -8.73
C TYR A 227 3.03 3.87 -8.00
N PHE A 228 2.09 4.70 -7.58
CA PHE A 228 2.32 5.96 -6.86
C PHE A 228 1.29 6.08 -5.74
N THR A 229 1.66 6.68 -4.60
CA THR A 229 0.72 6.84 -3.49
C THR A 229 0.79 8.24 -2.88
N THR A 230 -0.37 8.83 -2.68
CA THR A 230 -0.55 10.17 -2.08
C THR A 230 -0.95 10.12 -0.62
N ILE A 231 -1.33 8.94 -0.10
CA ILE A 231 -1.61 8.74 1.33
C ILE A 231 -0.40 8.11 2.03
N GLN A 232 -0.20 8.48 3.30
CA GLN A 232 0.80 7.84 4.16
C GLN A 232 0.38 6.40 4.48
N ASP A 233 1.35 5.49 4.48
CA ASP A 233 1.11 4.08 4.72
C ASP A 233 0.96 3.71 6.22
N ASP A 234 0.54 2.48 6.48
CA ASP A 234 0.35 1.95 7.84
C ASP A 234 1.64 1.90 8.65
N ARG A 235 2.80 1.93 8.00
CA ARG A 235 4.08 2.04 8.69
C ARG A 235 4.21 3.40 9.36
N VAL A 236 3.94 4.48 8.61
CA VAL A 236 3.96 5.85 9.15
C VAL A 236 2.94 5.99 10.27
N GLN A 237 1.75 5.43 10.10
CA GLN A 237 0.71 5.43 11.15
C GLN A 237 1.16 4.68 12.41
N GLY A 238 1.58 3.44 12.25
CA GLY A 238 1.99 2.56 13.35
C GLY A 238 3.17 3.12 14.13
N TYR A 239 4.17 3.66 13.43
CA TYR A 239 5.33 4.27 14.08
C TYR A 239 4.98 5.59 14.78
N THR A 240 4.12 6.41 14.19
CA THR A 240 3.63 7.65 14.83
C THR A 240 2.90 7.33 16.14
N LEU A 241 1.99 6.35 16.12
CA LEU A 241 1.27 5.91 17.31
C LEU A 241 2.21 5.32 18.36
N ALA A 242 3.09 4.40 17.96
CA ALA A 242 4.00 3.75 18.90
C ALA A 242 4.90 4.76 19.61
N ARG A 243 5.47 5.72 18.86
CA ARG A 243 6.25 6.79 19.45
C ARG A 243 5.41 7.64 20.42
N ARG A 244 4.23 8.08 19.97
CA ARG A 244 3.34 8.87 20.81
C ARG A 244 3.01 8.15 22.12
N ILE A 245 2.71 6.88 22.05
CA ILE A 245 2.28 6.05 23.17
C ILE A 245 3.43 5.78 24.14
N TYR A 246 4.54 5.24 23.62
CA TYR A 246 5.62 4.75 24.48
C TYR A 246 6.63 5.83 24.87
N THR A 247 6.94 6.75 23.95
CA THR A 247 7.96 7.78 24.21
C THR A 247 7.37 9.04 24.82
N ASP A 248 6.30 9.59 24.23
CA ASP A 248 5.76 10.89 24.68
C ASP A 248 4.82 10.73 25.87
N VAL A 249 3.94 9.72 25.86
CA VAL A 249 2.97 9.45 26.92
C VAL A 249 3.57 8.57 28.02
N GLY A 250 4.52 7.70 27.68
CA GLY A 250 5.22 6.84 28.62
C GLY A 250 4.45 5.59 29.05
N LEU A 251 3.43 5.16 28.26
CA LEU A 251 2.73 3.89 28.53
C LEU A 251 3.68 2.70 28.32
N GLN A 252 3.40 1.58 28.98
CA GLN A 252 4.26 0.40 28.96
C GLN A 252 3.58 -0.84 28.39
N LYS A 253 2.29 -1.01 28.65
CA LYS A 253 1.51 -2.19 28.33
C LYS A 253 0.34 -1.81 27.42
N VAL A 254 0.43 -2.07 26.15
CA VAL A 254 -0.60 -1.71 25.18
C VAL A 254 -1.30 -2.93 24.63
N ALA A 255 -2.63 -2.90 24.64
CA ALA A 255 -3.50 -3.85 23.97
C ALA A 255 -3.90 -3.35 22.58
N LEU A 256 -4.17 -4.26 21.66
CA LEU A 256 -4.77 -3.99 20.37
C LEU A 256 -6.21 -4.51 20.32
N LEU A 257 -7.11 -3.70 19.77
CA LEU A 257 -8.46 -4.10 19.37
C LEU A 257 -8.69 -3.71 17.91
N ARG A 258 -8.84 -4.69 17.04
CA ARG A 258 -8.93 -4.44 15.60
C ARG A 258 -10.13 -5.09 14.92
N ALA A 259 -10.54 -4.49 13.81
CA ALA A 259 -11.44 -5.15 12.88
C ALA A 259 -10.80 -6.44 12.31
N ASN A 260 -11.61 -7.48 12.10
CA ASN A 260 -11.17 -8.73 11.49
C ASN A 260 -11.32 -8.69 9.96
N ASP A 261 -10.96 -7.58 9.37
CA ASP A 261 -10.85 -7.34 7.94
C ASP A 261 -9.38 -7.18 7.52
N ARG A 262 -9.15 -6.89 6.25
CA ARG A 262 -7.79 -6.66 5.72
C ARG A 262 -7.13 -5.47 6.39
N TYR A 263 -7.83 -4.33 6.48
CA TYR A 263 -7.28 -3.11 7.07
C TYR A 263 -6.81 -3.32 8.51
N GLY A 264 -7.66 -3.95 9.33
CA GLY A 264 -7.31 -4.27 10.71
C GLY A 264 -6.16 -5.26 10.82
N ARG A 265 -6.19 -6.35 10.03
CA ARG A 265 -5.15 -7.39 10.11
C ARG A 265 -3.75 -6.89 9.75
N PHE A 266 -3.63 -6.08 8.70
CA PHE A 266 -2.32 -5.68 8.19
C PHE A 266 -1.81 -4.39 8.83
N GLY A 267 -2.68 -3.44 9.13
CA GLY A 267 -2.28 -2.20 9.79
C GLY A 267 -1.64 -2.43 11.17
N VAL A 268 -2.23 -3.30 12.00
CA VAL A 268 -1.67 -3.61 13.32
C VAL A 268 -0.29 -4.24 13.27
N LEU A 269 0.09 -4.90 12.17
CA LEU A 269 1.42 -5.51 12.03
C LEU A 269 2.52 -4.45 12.13
N LYS A 270 2.29 -3.29 11.54
CA LYS A 270 3.28 -2.19 11.55
C LYS A 270 3.34 -1.51 12.92
N PHE A 271 2.23 -1.38 13.61
CA PHE A 271 2.21 -0.95 15.00
C PHE A 271 2.94 -1.95 15.92
N LYS A 272 2.68 -3.25 15.77
CA LYS A 272 3.35 -4.31 16.54
C LYS A 272 4.86 -4.33 16.28
N ASP A 273 5.30 -4.11 15.04
CA ASP A 273 6.70 -3.97 14.69
C ASP A 273 7.33 -2.76 15.40
N ALA A 274 6.69 -1.60 15.33
CA ALA A 274 7.14 -0.39 15.99
C ALA A 274 7.22 -0.55 17.52
N SER A 275 6.17 -1.11 18.13
CA SER A 275 6.09 -1.38 19.56
C SER A 275 7.24 -2.25 20.04
N ARG A 276 7.50 -3.34 19.33
CA ARG A 276 8.59 -4.26 19.65
C ARG A 276 9.96 -3.59 19.50
N ARG A 277 10.16 -2.78 18.45
CA ARG A 277 11.41 -2.03 18.22
C ARG A 277 11.70 -1.01 19.34
N LEU A 278 10.65 -0.49 19.97
CA LEU A 278 10.76 0.39 21.14
C LEU A 278 10.88 -0.37 22.46
N GLY A 279 10.92 -1.71 22.45
CA GLY A 279 11.04 -2.54 23.64
C GLY A 279 9.71 -2.85 24.35
N HIS A 280 8.57 -2.50 23.75
CA HIS A 280 7.24 -2.64 24.32
C HIS A 280 6.35 -3.54 23.46
N PRO A 281 6.57 -4.86 23.41
CA PRO A 281 5.71 -5.75 22.65
C PRO A 281 4.25 -5.63 23.13
N VAL A 282 3.31 -5.65 22.19
CA VAL A 282 1.87 -5.62 22.48
C VAL A 282 1.51 -6.77 23.44
N VAL A 283 0.80 -6.47 24.52
CA VAL A 283 0.49 -7.46 25.56
C VAL A 283 -0.62 -8.40 25.14
N ILE A 284 -1.61 -7.91 24.37
CA ILE A 284 -2.70 -8.72 23.86
C ILE A 284 -3.30 -8.08 22.59
N GLU A 285 -3.78 -8.92 21.69
CA GLU A 285 -4.53 -8.53 20.50
C GLU A 285 -5.91 -9.20 20.52
N GLN A 286 -6.96 -8.40 20.44
CA GLN A 286 -8.34 -8.85 20.27
C GLN A 286 -8.87 -8.39 18.91
N LYS A 287 -9.82 -9.14 18.37
CA LYS A 287 -10.44 -8.87 17.07
C LYS A 287 -11.96 -8.93 17.18
N TYR A 288 -12.63 -8.06 16.44
CA TYR A 288 -14.09 -8.06 16.26
C TYR A 288 -14.45 -8.23 14.78
N GLN A 289 -15.63 -8.75 14.48
CA GLN A 289 -16.09 -8.87 13.09
C GLN A 289 -16.68 -7.54 12.61
N PRO A 290 -16.48 -7.18 11.34
CA PRO A 290 -17.25 -6.10 10.72
C PRO A 290 -18.75 -6.34 10.90
N GLY A 291 -19.45 -5.34 11.45
CA GLY A 291 -20.88 -5.46 11.78
C GLY A 291 -21.20 -5.82 13.24
N ASP A 292 -20.20 -6.18 14.04
CA ASP A 292 -20.40 -6.37 15.47
C ASP A 292 -20.82 -5.06 16.14
N SER A 293 -21.71 -5.15 17.13
CA SER A 293 -22.19 -4.02 17.92
C SER A 293 -21.94 -4.18 19.42
N ASP A 294 -21.57 -5.37 19.88
CA ASP A 294 -21.21 -5.67 21.26
C ASP A 294 -19.76 -6.16 21.35
N PHE A 295 -18.93 -5.42 22.06
CA PHE A 295 -17.49 -5.63 22.20
C PHE A 295 -17.08 -5.98 23.64
N ARG A 296 -18.05 -6.18 24.55
CA ARG A 296 -17.80 -6.38 25.98
C ARG A 296 -16.97 -7.61 26.29
N ARG A 297 -17.04 -8.63 25.42
CA ARG A 297 -16.21 -9.83 25.55
C ARG A 297 -14.74 -9.50 25.35
N GLU A 298 -14.39 -8.86 24.24
CA GLU A 298 -13.03 -8.45 23.87
C GLU A 298 -12.48 -7.45 24.88
N LEU A 299 -13.31 -6.48 25.28
CA LEU A 299 -12.97 -5.46 26.29
C LEU A 299 -12.67 -6.09 27.66
N ARG A 300 -13.42 -7.12 28.09
CA ARG A 300 -13.12 -7.82 29.33
C ARG A 300 -11.75 -8.49 29.29
N ILE A 301 -11.43 -9.19 28.21
CA ILE A 301 -10.14 -9.84 28.00
C ILE A 301 -9.00 -8.81 28.01
N ILE A 302 -9.20 -7.66 27.36
CA ILE A 302 -8.24 -6.55 27.38
C ILE A 302 -8.07 -6.01 28.80
N ASN A 303 -9.14 -5.81 29.54
CA ASN A 303 -9.09 -5.30 30.91
C ASN A 303 -8.33 -6.26 31.86
N GLU A 304 -8.51 -7.55 31.68
CA GLU A 304 -7.80 -8.59 32.44
C GLU A 304 -6.30 -8.68 32.09
N SER A 305 -5.87 -8.16 30.95
CA SER A 305 -4.46 -8.13 30.53
C SER A 305 -3.62 -7.06 31.23
N GLU A 306 -4.22 -6.22 32.06
CA GLU A 306 -3.58 -5.09 32.73
C GLU A 306 -2.94 -4.09 31.75
N ALA A 307 -3.48 -3.97 30.54
CA ALA A 307 -3.05 -2.94 29.59
C ALA A 307 -3.35 -1.53 30.14
N ASP A 308 -2.38 -0.63 30.02
CA ASP A 308 -2.51 0.79 30.40
C ASP A 308 -2.99 1.66 29.23
N GLY A 309 -2.91 1.15 28.00
CA GLY A 309 -3.43 1.77 26.79
C GLY A 309 -4.03 0.77 25.80
N ILE A 310 -4.92 1.27 24.94
CA ILE A 310 -5.58 0.48 23.90
C ILE A 310 -5.42 1.18 22.56
N VAL A 311 -4.99 0.47 21.53
CA VAL A 311 -5.01 0.95 20.14
C VAL A 311 -6.17 0.28 19.42
N ILE A 312 -7.08 1.10 18.87
CA ILE A 312 -8.17 0.65 17.99
C ILE A 312 -7.73 0.80 16.53
N TRP A 313 -7.80 -0.32 15.78
CA TRP A 313 -7.52 -0.31 14.36
C TRP A 313 -8.75 -0.80 13.59
N GLY A 314 -9.52 0.14 13.06
CA GLY A 314 -10.81 -0.12 12.41
C GLY A 314 -11.50 1.18 12.03
N ASP A 315 -12.82 1.14 11.89
CA ASP A 315 -13.63 2.26 11.43
C ASP A 315 -14.29 3.06 12.56
N ALA A 316 -14.74 4.27 12.24
CA ALA A 316 -15.29 5.25 13.16
C ALA A 316 -16.50 4.75 13.97
N ALA A 317 -17.50 4.14 13.30
CA ALA A 317 -18.73 3.73 13.97
C ALA A 317 -18.52 2.61 15.02
N PRO A 318 -17.81 1.49 14.71
CA PRO A 318 -17.44 0.51 15.73
C PRO A 318 -16.58 1.10 16.85
N ALA A 319 -15.62 1.96 16.53
CA ALA A 319 -14.75 2.59 17.53
C ALA A 319 -15.57 3.44 18.53
N GLY A 320 -16.56 4.16 18.06
CA GLY A 320 -17.47 4.91 18.94
C GLY A 320 -18.22 4.01 19.93
N ASN A 321 -18.75 2.89 19.46
CA ASN A 321 -19.43 1.89 20.30
C ASN A 321 -18.47 1.20 21.29
N ILE A 322 -17.23 0.91 20.86
CA ILE A 322 -16.19 0.36 21.71
C ILE A 322 -15.90 1.32 22.87
N LEU A 323 -15.68 2.61 22.59
CA LEU A 323 -15.42 3.63 23.61
C LEU A 323 -16.56 3.74 24.61
N LYS A 324 -17.80 3.77 24.13
CA LYS A 324 -19.00 3.82 24.98
C LYS A 324 -19.04 2.62 25.93
N GLN A 325 -18.90 1.40 25.40
CA GLN A 325 -18.92 0.18 26.19
C GLN A 325 -17.75 0.10 27.19
N MET A 326 -16.56 0.57 26.81
CA MET A 326 -15.43 0.69 27.73
C MET A 326 -15.79 1.52 28.95
N ARG A 327 -16.38 2.70 28.77
CA ARG A 327 -16.74 3.59 29.88
C ARG A 327 -17.88 3.02 30.71
N GLU A 328 -18.87 2.36 30.08
CA GLU A 328 -19.93 1.62 30.78
C GLU A 328 -19.36 0.51 31.68
N MET A 329 -18.28 -0.16 31.25
CA MET A 329 -17.57 -1.16 32.04
C MET A 329 -16.60 -0.58 33.08
N GLY A 330 -16.50 0.74 33.21
CA GLY A 330 -15.60 1.40 34.14
C GLY A 330 -14.12 1.40 33.73
N MET A 331 -13.80 1.01 32.49
CA MET A 331 -12.43 0.98 31.97
C MET A 331 -11.91 2.41 31.77
N LYS A 332 -10.66 2.66 32.21
CA LYS A 332 -10.04 4.01 32.22
C LYS A 332 -8.81 4.13 31.31
N GLN A 333 -8.45 3.06 30.61
CA GLN A 333 -7.30 3.03 29.73
C GLN A 333 -7.36 4.18 28.71
N ARG A 334 -6.19 4.74 28.38
CA ARG A 334 -6.07 5.69 27.28
C ARG A 334 -6.28 4.96 25.96
N VAL A 335 -6.96 5.63 25.03
CA VAL A 335 -7.28 5.03 23.73
C VAL A 335 -6.65 5.83 22.61
N PHE A 336 -6.12 5.11 21.64
CA PHE A 336 -5.50 5.61 20.43
C PHE A 336 -6.12 4.94 19.22
N GLY A 337 -6.14 5.61 18.07
CA GLY A 337 -6.78 5.08 16.87
C GLY A 337 -5.99 5.27 15.59
N SER A 338 -6.20 4.37 14.62
CA SER A 338 -5.78 4.55 13.23
C SER A 338 -6.64 5.62 12.54
N PHE A 339 -6.22 6.10 11.37
CA PHE A 339 -6.90 7.23 10.71
C PHE A 339 -8.39 6.99 10.38
N ARG A 340 -8.79 5.75 10.08
CA ARG A 340 -10.18 5.41 9.77
C ARG A 340 -11.11 5.47 10.98
N VAL A 341 -10.55 5.53 12.20
CA VAL A 341 -11.32 5.74 13.44
C VAL A 341 -11.91 7.15 13.49
N LEU A 342 -11.29 8.14 12.83
CA LEU A 342 -11.78 9.51 12.81
C LEU A 342 -12.98 9.65 11.87
N GLY A 343 -14.09 10.15 12.38
CA GLY A 343 -15.32 10.45 11.62
C GLY A 343 -16.42 10.96 12.51
N ASP A 344 -17.47 11.47 11.89
CA ASP A 344 -18.65 11.98 12.62
C ASP A 344 -19.37 10.86 13.38
N ASP A 345 -19.38 9.63 12.81
CA ASP A 345 -19.99 8.45 13.44
C ASP A 345 -19.32 8.09 14.78
N LEU A 346 -18.00 8.34 14.92
CA LEU A 346 -17.29 8.11 16.18
C LEU A 346 -17.89 8.98 17.29
N LEU A 347 -17.93 10.29 17.07
CA LEU A 347 -18.42 11.23 18.06
C LEU A 347 -19.90 11.04 18.35
N ALA A 348 -20.71 10.74 17.33
CA ALA A 348 -22.13 10.46 17.47
C ALA A 348 -22.39 9.23 18.35
N ASN A 349 -21.60 8.16 18.20
CA ASN A 349 -21.79 6.91 18.94
C ASN A 349 -21.16 6.95 20.34
N ALA A 350 -19.99 7.56 20.47
CA ALA A 350 -19.24 7.59 21.73
C ALA A 350 -19.70 8.70 22.70
N GLY A 351 -20.12 9.86 22.17
CA GLY A 351 -20.38 11.04 23.00
C GLY A 351 -19.17 11.38 23.87
N ASP A 352 -19.40 11.64 25.16
CA ASP A 352 -18.35 11.97 26.14
C ASP A 352 -17.33 10.83 26.34
N ALA A 353 -17.66 9.61 25.96
CA ALA A 353 -16.73 8.48 26.06
C ALA A 353 -15.50 8.61 25.12
N ALA A 354 -15.59 9.49 24.12
CA ALA A 354 -14.48 9.77 23.22
C ALA A 354 -13.44 10.75 23.81
N GLU A 355 -13.73 11.42 24.93
CA GLU A 355 -12.82 12.42 25.49
C GLU A 355 -11.42 11.86 25.74
N GLY A 356 -10.40 12.56 25.24
CA GLY A 356 -9.00 12.18 25.34
C GLY A 356 -8.54 11.10 24.35
N LEU A 357 -9.38 10.63 23.44
CA LEU A 357 -8.96 9.75 22.32
C LEU A 357 -7.98 10.49 21.43
N GLU A 358 -6.88 9.84 21.07
CA GLU A 358 -5.89 10.36 20.11
C GLU A 358 -5.86 9.49 18.86
N ILE A 359 -5.94 10.12 17.68
CA ILE A 359 -6.02 9.44 16.38
C ILE A 359 -4.94 10.00 15.46
N VAL A 360 -4.21 9.14 14.74
CA VAL A 360 -3.34 9.59 13.65
C VAL A 360 -4.19 9.93 12.43
N PHE A 361 -3.84 11.03 11.73
CA PHE A 361 -4.62 11.47 10.57
C PHE A 361 -3.72 12.09 9.50
N PRO A 362 -4.04 11.95 8.19
CA PRO A 362 -3.17 12.41 7.11
C PRO A 362 -2.96 13.92 7.07
N PHE A 363 -3.96 14.70 7.44
CA PHE A 363 -3.93 16.17 7.39
C PHE A 363 -4.87 16.76 8.45
N ASP A 364 -4.86 18.08 8.61
CA ASP A 364 -5.78 18.79 9.49
C ASP A 364 -7.01 19.29 8.72
N PRO A 365 -8.19 18.66 8.87
CA PRO A 365 -9.42 19.09 8.20
C PRO A 365 -10.09 20.30 8.87
N THR A 366 -9.58 20.78 10.02
CA THR A 366 -10.12 21.94 10.72
C THR A 366 -9.42 23.25 10.40
N ARG A 367 -8.38 23.18 9.54
CA ARG A 367 -7.63 24.37 9.14
C ARG A 367 -8.50 25.38 8.40
N ASP A 368 -8.12 26.63 8.45
CA ASP A 368 -8.84 27.78 7.92
C ASP A 368 -8.21 28.39 6.64
N ASP A 369 -7.28 27.66 6.00
CA ASP A 369 -6.68 28.17 4.77
C ASP A 369 -7.71 28.33 3.64
N PRO A 370 -7.57 29.42 2.83
CA PRO A 370 -8.59 29.73 1.82
C PRO A 370 -8.81 28.63 0.78
N GLY A 371 -7.75 27.88 0.43
CA GLY A 371 -7.83 26.79 -0.55
C GLY A 371 -8.70 25.65 -0.05
N TRP A 372 -8.49 25.26 1.20
CA TRP A 372 -9.29 24.25 1.87
C TRP A 372 -10.76 24.67 2.02
N LEU A 373 -11.00 25.88 2.50
CA LEU A 373 -12.37 26.38 2.68
C LEU A 373 -13.12 26.47 1.35
N ALA A 374 -12.47 26.98 0.30
CA ALA A 374 -13.06 27.05 -1.03
C ALA A 374 -13.36 25.67 -1.63
N PHE A 375 -12.47 24.66 -1.40
CA PHE A 375 -12.72 23.29 -1.81
C PHE A 375 -13.95 22.72 -1.08
N ASN A 376 -14.04 22.86 0.24
CA ASN A 376 -15.20 22.41 1.02
C ASN A 376 -16.51 22.97 0.48
N GLN A 377 -16.55 24.29 0.22
CA GLN A 377 -17.74 24.96 -0.32
C GLN A 377 -18.15 24.38 -1.70
N ARG A 378 -17.18 24.18 -2.60
CA ARG A 378 -17.47 23.63 -3.93
C ARG A 378 -17.93 22.19 -3.83
N PHE A 379 -17.30 21.39 -2.99
CA PHE A 379 -17.67 19.99 -2.77
C PHE A 379 -19.08 19.87 -2.17
N GLU A 380 -19.37 20.62 -1.10
CA GLU A 380 -20.67 20.64 -0.45
C GLU A 380 -21.79 21.12 -1.40
N LYS A 381 -21.52 22.16 -2.19
CA LYS A 381 -22.44 22.62 -3.22
C LYS A 381 -22.76 21.55 -4.26
N ARG A 382 -21.76 20.73 -4.61
CA ARG A 382 -21.90 19.72 -5.67
C ARG A 382 -22.57 18.44 -5.18
N PHE A 383 -22.24 18.00 -3.97
CA PHE A 383 -22.63 16.67 -3.45
C PHE A 383 -23.54 16.72 -2.22
N GLY A 384 -23.82 17.89 -1.65
CA GLY A 384 -24.74 18.06 -0.52
C GLY A 384 -24.17 17.66 0.84
N SER A 385 -22.88 17.32 0.92
CA SER A 385 -22.18 16.96 2.15
C SER A 385 -20.74 17.48 2.13
N ARG A 386 -20.12 17.58 3.31
CA ARG A 386 -18.69 17.92 3.40
C ARG A 386 -17.82 16.77 2.89
N PRO A 387 -16.65 17.07 2.32
CA PRO A 387 -15.71 16.03 1.92
C PRO A 387 -15.09 15.35 3.16
N ASP A 388 -15.03 14.03 3.12
CA ASP A 388 -14.23 13.26 4.07
C ASP A 388 -12.76 13.12 3.61
N VAL A 389 -11.98 12.32 4.33
CA VAL A 389 -10.56 12.08 4.02
C VAL A 389 -10.38 11.44 2.64
N PHE A 390 -11.25 10.50 2.26
CA PHE A 390 -11.16 9.78 0.99
C PHE A 390 -11.51 10.68 -0.20
N ALA A 391 -12.55 11.49 -0.07
CA ALA A 391 -12.92 12.48 -1.06
C ALA A 391 -11.83 13.53 -1.26
N SER A 392 -11.26 14.03 -0.17
CA SER A 392 -10.26 15.10 -0.20
C SER A 392 -8.95 14.63 -0.84
N LEU A 393 -8.44 13.46 -0.43
CA LEU A 393 -7.23 12.89 -1.01
C LEU A 393 -7.42 12.46 -2.47
N ALA A 394 -8.60 11.93 -2.82
CA ALA A 394 -8.90 11.56 -4.21
C ALA A 394 -8.98 12.78 -5.13
N TYR A 395 -9.50 13.90 -4.64
CA TYR A 395 -9.49 15.17 -5.38
C TYR A 395 -8.08 15.63 -5.71
N ASP A 396 -7.18 15.66 -4.72
CA ASP A 396 -5.79 16.02 -4.94
C ASP A 396 -5.08 15.04 -5.88
N THR A 397 -5.30 13.75 -5.68
CA THR A 397 -4.70 12.68 -6.49
C THR A 397 -5.14 12.76 -7.95
N MET A 398 -6.42 13.03 -8.20
CA MET A 398 -6.93 13.19 -9.54
C MET A 398 -6.35 14.45 -10.22
N ASN A 399 -6.18 15.53 -9.47
CA ASN A 399 -5.49 16.73 -10.00
C ASN A 399 -4.02 16.44 -10.34
N ILE A 400 -3.31 15.63 -9.54
CA ILE A 400 -1.96 15.15 -9.86
C ILE A 400 -1.96 14.37 -11.18
N LEU A 401 -2.91 13.43 -11.37
CA LEU A 401 -3.04 12.67 -12.61
C LEU A 401 -3.30 13.57 -13.82
N VAL A 402 -4.24 14.49 -13.71
CA VAL A 402 -4.55 15.46 -14.77
C VAL A 402 -3.30 16.27 -15.13
N GLN A 403 -2.56 16.78 -14.14
CA GLN A 403 -1.32 17.52 -14.38
C GLN A 403 -0.25 16.66 -15.05
N ALA A 404 -0.09 15.42 -14.62
CA ALA A 404 0.87 14.49 -15.22
C ALA A 404 0.53 14.23 -16.70
N ILE A 405 -0.75 14.01 -17.02
CA ILE A 405 -1.21 13.82 -18.40
C ILE A 405 -0.97 15.08 -19.22
N CYS A 406 -1.30 16.26 -18.69
CA CYS A 406 -1.07 17.52 -19.39
C CYS A 406 0.40 17.77 -19.69
N ARG A 407 1.30 17.43 -18.77
CA ARG A 407 2.76 17.57 -18.97
C ARG A 407 3.34 16.57 -19.95
N ALA A 408 2.90 15.33 -19.83
CA ALA A 408 3.48 14.20 -20.57
C ALA A 408 2.94 14.05 -21.99
N GLY A 409 1.71 14.50 -22.22
CA GLY A 409 0.92 14.11 -23.37
C GLY A 409 0.36 12.68 -23.23
N LEU A 410 -0.36 12.24 -24.24
CA LEU A 410 -1.04 10.92 -24.22
C LEU A 410 -0.06 9.80 -24.57
N ASN A 411 0.76 9.43 -23.59
CA ASN A 411 1.66 8.28 -23.61
C ASN A 411 1.84 7.78 -22.17
N ARG A 412 1.49 6.54 -21.89
CA ARG A 412 1.50 5.95 -20.54
C ARG A 412 2.89 5.98 -19.89
N GLY A 413 3.95 5.69 -20.64
CA GLY A 413 5.33 5.72 -20.14
C GLY A 413 5.75 7.14 -19.73
N ARG A 414 5.41 8.15 -20.52
CA ARG A 414 5.71 9.57 -20.23
C ARG A 414 4.86 10.11 -19.08
N ILE A 415 3.58 9.67 -18.97
CA ILE A 415 2.72 10.00 -17.82
C ILE A 415 3.35 9.43 -16.55
N ARG A 416 3.78 8.17 -16.59
CA ARG A 416 4.53 7.55 -15.49
C ARG A 416 5.77 8.37 -15.12
N ASP A 417 6.55 8.81 -16.09
CA ASP A 417 7.75 9.62 -15.86
C ASP A 417 7.43 11.00 -15.27
N ALA A 418 6.34 11.62 -15.69
CA ALA A 418 5.86 12.88 -15.11
C ALA A 418 5.45 12.72 -13.65
N LEU A 419 4.84 11.58 -13.28
CA LEU A 419 4.52 11.22 -11.91
C LEU A 419 5.79 11.00 -11.08
N THR A 420 6.75 10.24 -11.60
CA THR A 420 8.03 9.94 -10.93
C THR A 420 8.85 11.21 -10.69
N GLY A 421 8.77 12.16 -11.60
CA GLY A 421 9.43 13.45 -11.50
C GLY A 421 8.78 14.42 -10.51
N LEU A 422 7.64 14.07 -9.92
CA LEU A 422 6.95 14.93 -8.96
C LEU A 422 7.62 14.84 -7.58
N GLU A 423 8.26 15.91 -7.15
CA GLU A 423 8.94 15.98 -5.83
C GLU A 423 8.00 16.44 -4.72
N SER A 424 7.09 17.33 -5.06
CA SER A 424 6.09 17.87 -4.14
C SER A 424 4.84 18.31 -4.87
N TYR A 425 3.74 18.34 -4.13
CA TYR A 425 2.47 18.85 -4.61
C TYR A 425 1.77 19.62 -3.47
N LYS A 426 1.24 20.79 -3.79
CA LYS A 426 0.44 21.57 -2.86
C LYS A 426 -1.04 21.37 -3.19
N GLY A 427 -1.68 20.51 -2.42
CA GLY A 427 -3.08 20.14 -2.57
C GLY A 427 -4.02 20.87 -1.62
N VAL A 428 -5.31 20.57 -1.76
CA VAL A 428 -6.32 21.01 -0.79
C VAL A 428 -6.15 20.31 0.56
N THR A 429 -5.53 19.13 0.60
CA THR A 429 -5.20 18.43 1.84
C THR A 429 -3.91 18.93 2.51
N GLY A 430 -3.18 19.84 1.86
CA GLY A 430 -1.91 20.39 2.32
C GLY A 430 -0.75 20.02 1.39
N ASP A 431 0.47 20.19 1.91
CA ASP A 431 1.67 19.87 1.16
C ASP A 431 1.91 18.35 1.18
N MET A 432 2.21 17.79 0.01
CA MET A 432 2.69 16.43 -0.17
C MET A 432 4.15 16.47 -0.62
N VAL A 433 4.97 15.61 -0.10
CA VAL A 433 6.37 15.43 -0.51
C VAL A 433 6.59 13.96 -0.82
N PHE A 434 7.16 13.69 -1.98
CA PHE A 434 7.32 12.32 -2.47
C PHE A 434 8.79 11.89 -2.39
N ASP A 435 9.00 10.67 -1.91
CA ASP A 435 10.30 10.03 -1.99
C ASP A 435 10.62 9.57 -3.43
N PRO A 436 11.84 9.10 -3.71
CA PRO A 436 12.18 8.59 -5.05
C PRO A 436 11.35 7.39 -5.53
N ASN A 437 10.66 6.70 -4.64
CA ASN A 437 9.69 5.64 -4.95
C ASN A 437 8.25 6.12 -4.99
N CYS A 438 8.05 7.45 -5.09
CA CYS A 438 6.75 8.07 -5.28
C CYS A 438 5.75 7.79 -4.14
N LYS A 439 6.26 7.71 -2.91
CA LYS A 439 5.46 7.64 -1.68
C LYS A 439 5.38 9.00 -1.02
N ASN A 440 4.20 9.38 -0.58
CA ASN A 440 4.05 10.55 0.27
C ASN A 440 4.68 10.31 1.64
N ILE A 441 5.71 11.11 1.98
CA ILE A 441 6.49 10.99 3.22
C ILE A 441 6.22 12.12 4.23
N VAL A 442 5.18 12.90 4.01
CA VAL A 442 4.81 13.98 4.94
C VAL A 442 4.38 13.38 6.29
N PRO A 443 4.86 13.92 7.42
CA PRO A 443 4.44 13.49 8.74
C PRO A 443 2.94 13.63 8.96
N MET A 444 2.36 12.69 9.72
CA MET A 444 0.95 12.72 10.06
C MET A 444 0.63 13.77 11.13
N TYR A 445 -0.65 14.02 11.30
CA TYR A 445 -1.22 14.77 12.40
C TYR A 445 -1.71 13.82 13.50
N LEU A 446 -1.80 14.34 14.72
CA LEU A 446 -2.56 13.73 15.79
C LEU A 446 -3.82 14.57 16.02
N ALA A 447 -4.97 13.92 15.92
CA ALA A 447 -6.25 14.46 16.33
C ALA A 447 -6.55 14.02 17.76
N THR A 448 -6.84 14.94 18.65
CA THR A 448 -7.27 14.63 20.03
C THR A 448 -8.72 15.06 20.18
N VAL A 449 -9.57 14.22 20.75
CA VAL A 449 -10.94 14.59 21.08
C VAL A 449 -10.93 15.38 22.39
N HIS A 450 -11.42 16.62 22.33
CA HIS A 450 -11.57 17.47 23.49
C HIS A 450 -12.86 18.30 23.42
N GLY A 451 -13.69 18.20 24.44
CA GLY A 451 -15.00 18.87 24.48
C GLY A 451 -15.90 18.49 23.30
N GLY A 452 -15.88 17.22 22.90
CA GLY A 452 -16.67 16.69 21.78
C GLY A 452 -16.21 17.16 20.39
N LYS A 453 -15.00 17.66 20.23
CA LYS A 453 -14.42 18.14 18.97
C LYS A 453 -13.02 17.60 18.76
N TYR A 454 -12.64 17.43 17.50
CA TYR A 454 -11.27 17.09 17.14
C TYR A 454 -10.36 18.31 17.15
N GLN A 455 -9.22 18.21 17.83
CA GLN A 455 -8.15 19.21 17.82
C GLN A 455 -6.91 18.58 17.16
N PHE A 456 -6.41 19.18 16.09
CA PHE A 456 -5.30 18.64 15.31
C PHE A 456 -3.99 19.33 15.67
N ARG A 457 -2.93 18.54 15.72
CA ARG A 457 -1.55 19.03 15.75
C ARG A 457 -0.68 18.22 14.82
N ARG A 458 0.20 18.86 14.07
CA ARG A 458 1.21 18.16 13.28
C ARG A 458 2.13 17.40 14.23
N TYR A 459 2.36 16.13 13.92
CA TYR A 459 3.24 15.30 14.72
C TYR A 459 4.53 15.04 13.94
N PRO A 460 5.62 15.80 14.19
CA PRO A 460 6.86 15.63 13.46
C PRO A 460 7.47 14.27 13.81
N MET A 461 7.79 13.49 12.80
CA MET A 461 8.65 12.34 12.99
C MET A 461 10.07 12.84 13.25
N GLN A 462 10.52 12.77 14.48
CA GLN A 462 11.91 13.06 14.83
C GLN A 462 12.70 11.75 14.87
N ALA A 463 13.83 11.73 14.19
CA ALA A 463 14.85 10.71 14.39
C ALA A 463 15.67 11.04 15.66
N PRO A 464 16.25 10.04 16.35
CA PRO A 464 16.09 8.62 16.09
C PRO A 464 15.08 7.98 17.04
N TYR A 465 14.39 6.97 16.59
CA TYR A 465 13.78 6.00 17.51
C TYR A 465 14.92 5.30 18.27
N ALA A 466 14.69 5.02 19.56
CA ALA A 466 15.61 4.19 20.32
C ALA A 466 15.84 2.88 19.54
N LYS A 467 17.11 2.53 19.30
CA LYS A 467 17.43 1.25 18.70
C LYS A 467 16.90 0.17 19.63
N VAL A 468 15.92 -0.59 19.17
CA VAL A 468 15.57 -1.83 19.85
C VAL A 468 16.71 -2.80 19.60
N GLY A 469 17.18 -3.42 20.67
CA GLY A 469 18.31 -4.35 20.61
C GLY A 469 18.20 -5.33 19.46
N GLU A 470 19.31 -5.89 19.01
CA GLU A 470 19.46 -6.80 17.88
C GLU A 470 18.47 -7.98 17.92
N GLY A 471 17.23 -7.69 17.68
CA GLY A 471 16.20 -8.71 17.48
C GLY A 471 16.25 -9.17 16.03
N GLY A 472 16.32 -10.47 15.81
CA GLY A 472 16.33 -11.06 14.48
C GLY A 472 15.15 -10.63 13.61
N VAL A 473 15.08 -11.15 12.40
CA VAL A 473 13.99 -10.94 11.45
C VAL A 473 12.66 -11.22 12.13
N HIS A 474 11.77 -10.25 12.06
CA HIS A 474 10.47 -10.36 12.70
C HIS A 474 9.39 -10.66 11.66
N TYR A 475 8.73 -11.79 11.83
CA TYR A 475 7.57 -12.14 11.04
C TYR A 475 6.37 -11.27 11.46
N ASN A 476 5.81 -10.54 10.50
CA ASN A 476 4.66 -9.65 10.70
C ASN A 476 3.44 -10.07 9.86
N GLY A 477 3.41 -11.28 9.37
CA GLY A 477 2.32 -11.82 8.56
C GLY A 477 1.11 -12.30 9.37
N PRO A 478 0.20 -13.04 8.74
CA PRO A 478 -0.92 -13.71 9.40
C PRO A 478 -0.46 -14.60 10.56
N PRO A 479 -1.37 -14.98 11.46
CA PRO A 479 -1.05 -15.91 12.53
C PRO A 479 -0.34 -17.15 12.01
N LEU A 480 0.66 -17.59 12.74
CA LEU A 480 1.38 -18.81 12.42
C LEU A 480 0.48 -20.01 12.72
N PRO A 481 0.61 -21.11 11.96
CA PRO A 481 -0.09 -22.34 12.28
C PRO A 481 0.21 -22.79 13.73
N ASP A 482 -0.82 -23.11 14.47
CA ASP A 482 -0.67 -23.71 15.80
C ASP A 482 -0.42 -25.22 15.66
N ALA A 483 0.83 -25.63 15.84
CA ALA A 483 1.21 -27.03 15.77
C ALA A 483 0.55 -27.91 16.88
N ALA A 484 0.07 -27.30 17.96
CA ALA A 484 -0.65 -28.00 19.00
C ALA A 484 -2.12 -28.27 18.63
N ALA A 485 -2.69 -27.50 17.72
CA ALA A 485 -4.07 -27.65 17.24
C ALA A 485 -4.25 -28.77 16.18
N GLY A 486 -3.16 -29.42 15.75
CA GLY A 486 -3.20 -30.46 14.73
C GLY A 486 -2.01 -30.43 13.77
N PRO A 487 -2.07 -31.18 12.66
CA PRO A 487 -0.99 -31.19 11.70
C PRO A 487 -0.84 -29.82 11.01
N VAL A 488 0.41 -29.40 10.83
CA VAL A 488 0.76 -28.21 10.07
C VAL A 488 0.37 -28.39 8.60
N ARG A 489 -0.38 -27.45 8.04
CA ARG A 489 -0.97 -27.56 6.72
C ARG A 489 -0.06 -26.96 5.66
N ILE A 490 0.08 -27.67 4.53
CA ILE A 490 0.83 -27.24 3.34
C ILE A 490 -0.14 -27.20 2.18
N GLY A 491 -0.26 -26.05 1.50
CA GLY A 491 -1.16 -25.89 0.37
C GLY A 491 -0.56 -26.39 -0.93
N ILE A 492 -1.31 -27.21 -1.67
CA ILE A 492 -1.02 -27.57 -3.07
C ILE A 492 -2.03 -26.84 -3.94
N PHE A 493 -1.53 -26.00 -4.83
CA PHE A 493 -2.37 -25.17 -5.69
C PHE A 493 -2.06 -25.41 -7.17
N GLY A 494 -3.03 -25.89 -7.92
CA GLY A 494 -2.87 -26.26 -9.32
C GLY A 494 -4.12 -26.84 -9.94
N PRO A 495 -4.13 -27.06 -11.27
CA PRO A 495 -5.30 -27.64 -11.97
C PRO A 495 -5.67 -29.02 -11.41
N ASP A 496 -4.69 -29.87 -11.15
CA ASP A 496 -4.89 -31.23 -10.64
C ASP A 496 -4.48 -31.35 -9.16
N ALA A 497 -4.70 -30.31 -8.35
CA ALA A 497 -4.16 -30.22 -7.00
C ALA A 497 -4.52 -31.42 -6.11
N GLU A 498 -5.76 -31.95 -6.23
CA GLU A 498 -6.21 -33.12 -5.45
C GLU A 498 -5.44 -34.39 -5.83
N ALA A 499 -5.29 -34.66 -7.13
CA ALA A 499 -4.54 -35.81 -7.63
C ALA A 499 -3.05 -35.70 -7.27
N VAL A 500 -2.48 -34.50 -7.37
CA VAL A 500 -1.10 -34.22 -6.96
C VAL A 500 -0.94 -34.46 -5.46
N ALA A 501 -1.80 -33.88 -4.63
CA ALA A 501 -1.73 -34.04 -3.17
C ALA A 501 -1.85 -35.52 -2.75
N ALA A 502 -2.79 -36.26 -3.35
CA ALA A 502 -2.93 -37.69 -3.10
C ALA A 502 -1.65 -38.47 -3.45
N ARG A 503 -1.04 -38.18 -4.60
CA ARG A 503 0.18 -38.83 -5.09
C ARG A 503 1.40 -38.56 -4.21
N ILE A 504 1.56 -37.34 -3.69
CA ILE A 504 2.72 -36.96 -2.89
C ILE A 504 2.51 -37.13 -1.38
N SER A 505 1.29 -37.39 -0.92
CA SER A 505 0.98 -37.58 0.52
C SER A 505 1.80 -38.69 1.21
N PRO A 506 2.19 -39.80 0.56
CA PRO A 506 3.05 -40.81 1.19
C PRO A 506 4.41 -40.25 1.65
N LEU A 507 4.88 -39.15 1.10
CA LEU A 507 6.12 -38.49 1.53
C LEU A 507 6.03 -37.87 2.91
N LEU A 508 4.82 -37.73 3.45
CA LEU A 508 4.60 -37.23 4.82
C LEU A 508 4.77 -38.35 5.89
N ALA A 509 4.80 -39.61 5.51
CA ALA A 509 4.89 -40.73 6.46
C ALA A 509 6.05 -40.63 7.47
N PRO A 510 7.28 -40.21 7.09
CA PRO A 510 8.39 -40.02 8.03
C PRO A 510 8.13 -38.98 9.13
N TYR A 511 7.19 -38.07 8.90
CA TYR A 511 6.90 -36.95 9.80
C TYR A 511 5.80 -37.25 10.83
N GLN A 512 5.33 -38.51 10.91
CA GLN A 512 4.45 -39.01 11.96
C GLN A 512 3.19 -38.14 12.20
N GLY A 513 2.54 -37.68 11.12
CA GLY A 513 1.30 -36.86 11.20
C GLY A 513 1.50 -35.40 11.56
N ARG A 514 2.75 -34.90 11.63
CA ARG A 514 3.02 -33.48 11.91
C ARG A 514 2.60 -32.56 10.77
N TYR A 515 2.52 -33.05 9.55
CA TYR A 515 2.13 -32.29 8.37
C TYR A 515 0.93 -32.90 7.66
N SER A 516 0.14 -32.06 7.00
CA SER A 516 -0.94 -32.46 6.11
C SER A 516 -0.93 -31.62 4.84
N LEU A 517 -1.42 -32.17 3.73
CA LEU A 517 -1.62 -31.46 2.49
C LEU A 517 -3.07 -31.02 2.34
N ILE A 518 -3.26 -29.81 1.83
CA ILE A 518 -4.56 -29.28 1.42
C ILE A 518 -4.47 -28.91 -0.03
N ALA A 519 -5.34 -29.50 -0.85
CA ALA A 519 -5.44 -29.22 -2.26
C ALA A 519 -6.43 -28.10 -2.53
N VAL A 520 -6.05 -27.17 -3.40
CA VAL A 520 -6.94 -26.11 -3.91
C VAL A 520 -6.81 -26.12 -5.43
N PRO A 521 -7.89 -26.41 -6.19
CA PRO A 521 -7.87 -26.41 -7.64
C PRO A 521 -7.75 -24.98 -8.18
N SER A 522 -6.97 -24.83 -9.27
CA SER A 522 -6.79 -23.56 -9.96
C SER A 522 -7.52 -23.49 -11.32
N ASP A 523 -8.01 -24.61 -11.82
CA ASP A 523 -8.77 -24.76 -13.08
C ASP A 523 -10.25 -24.41 -12.95
N VAL A 524 -10.59 -23.62 -11.96
CA VAL A 524 -11.91 -23.03 -11.70
C VAL A 524 -11.90 -21.55 -12.07
N PRO A 525 -13.07 -20.89 -12.17
CA PRO A 525 -13.10 -19.44 -12.40
C PRO A 525 -12.19 -18.69 -11.42
N TRP A 526 -11.45 -17.74 -11.95
CA TRP A 526 -10.37 -17.04 -11.24
C TRP A 526 -10.76 -16.54 -9.82
N GLY A 527 -11.98 -16.02 -9.67
CA GLY A 527 -12.52 -15.60 -8.36
C GLY A 527 -12.66 -16.74 -7.36
N GLN A 528 -13.03 -17.94 -7.82
CA GLN A 528 -13.13 -19.14 -6.96
C GLN A 528 -11.76 -19.64 -6.55
N ALA A 529 -10.81 -19.70 -7.48
CA ALA A 529 -9.43 -20.07 -7.19
C ALA A 529 -8.80 -19.12 -6.17
N SER A 530 -9.01 -17.81 -6.33
CA SER A 530 -8.53 -16.79 -5.39
C SER A 530 -9.16 -16.95 -4.00
N THR A 531 -10.46 -17.19 -3.93
CA THR A 531 -11.17 -17.44 -2.66
C THR A 531 -10.64 -18.71 -1.98
N GLY A 532 -10.41 -19.78 -2.74
CA GLY A 532 -9.81 -20.99 -2.24
C GLY A 532 -8.43 -20.77 -1.60
N LEU A 533 -7.57 -19.96 -2.25
CA LEU A 533 -6.28 -19.57 -1.70
C LEU A 533 -6.40 -18.71 -0.44
N VAL A 534 -7.34 -17.77 -0.41
CA VAL A 534 -7.59 -16.92 0.77
C VAL A 534 -8.00 -17.80 1.96
N ASN A 535 -8.94 -18.72 1.77
CA ASN A 535 -9.37 -19.65 2.81
C ASN A 535 -8.21 -20.53 3.29
N LEU A 536 -7.40 -21.04 2.36
CA LEU A 536 -6.23 -21.85 2.69
C LEU A 536 -5.22 -21.10 3.58
N ILE A 537 -5.01 -19.81 3.29
CA ILE A 537 -4.02 -18.99 4.00
C ILE A 537 -4.55 -18.48 5.34
N TYR A 538 -5.79 -18.01 5.39
CA TYR A 538 -6.33 -17.29 6.56
C TYR A 538 -7.22 -18.14 7.46
N ASP A 539 -8.01 -19.05 6.89
CA ASP A 539 -8.94 -19.88 7.69
C ASP A 539 -8.29 -21.21 8.06
N GLN A 540 -7.50 -21.78 7.15
CA GLN A 540 -6.81 -23.03 7.37
C GLN A 540 -5.33 -22.85 7.78
N GLU A 541 -4.85 -21.60 7.84
CA GLU A 541 -3.55 -21.22 8.36
C GLU A 541 -2.37 -22.01 7.74
N ALA A 542 -2.40 -22.27 6.42
CA ALA A 542 -1.33 -22.99 5.76
C ALA A 542 0.04 -22.35 6.03
N LEU A 543 1.03 -23.18 6.37
CA LEU A 543 2.40 -22.74 6.62
C LEU A 543 3.05 -22.15 5.36
N GLY A 544 2.77 -22.74 4.21
CA GLY A 544 3.23 -22.28 2.90
C GLY A 544 2.50 -22.99 1.77
N LEU A 545 2.85 -22.62 0.55
CA LEU A 545 2.17 -23.05 -0.67
C LEU A 545 3.16 -23.66 -1.68
N ILE A 546 2.68 -24.60 -2.47
CA ILE A 546 3.35 -25.12 -3.68
C ILE A 546 2.40 -24.93 -4.85
N ALA A 547 2.76 -24.08 -5.81
CA ALA A 547 2.03 -23.93 -7.06
C ALA A 547 2.64 -24.81 -8.15
N THR A 548 1.79 -25.57 -8.86
CA THR A 548 2.24 -26.68 -9.69
C THR A 548 2.44 -26.32 -11.17
N ASP A 549 1.97 -25.14 -11.59
CA ASP A 549 2.09 -24.68 -12.96
C ASP A 549 2.24 -23.15 -13.05
N ARG A 550 2.37 -22.64 -14.30
CA ARG A 550 2.52 -21.22 -14.57
C ARG A 550 1.36 -20.36 -14.05
N ASN A 551 0.14 -20.73 -14.38
CA ASN A 551 -1.04 -19.91 -14.08
C ASN A 551 -1.32 -19.88 -12.57
N SER A 552 -1.22 -21.02 -11.92
CA SER A 552 -1.31 -21.14 -10.46
C SER A 552 -0.22 -20.33 -9.76
N SER A 553 1.01 -20.37 -10.27
CA SER A 553 2.12 -19.59 -9.74
C SER A 553 1.84 -18.09 -9.78
N HIS A 554 1.31 -17.56 -10.89
CA HIS A 554 0.96 -16.15 -11.03
C HIS A 554 -0.20 -15.72 -10.12
N LEU A 555 -1.15 -16.60 -9.87
CA LEU A 555 -2.23 -16.30 -8.94
C LEU A 555 -1.74 -16.36 -7.50
N ALA A 556 -0.99 -17.40 -7.14
CA ALA A 556 -0.49 -17.59 -5.79
C ALA A 556 0.55 -16.53 -5.37
N GLU A 557 1.41 -16.05 -6.29
CA GLU A 557 2.40 -15.01 -5.97
C GLU A 557 1.75 -13.73 -5.45
N GLN A 558 0.59 -13.36 -6.01
CA GLN A 558 -0.14 -12.16 -5.62
C GLN A 558 -0.60 -12.22 -4.15
N LEU A 559 -0.95 -13.43 -3.70
CA LEU A 559 -1.35 -13.67 -2.32
C LEU A 559 -0.15 -13.87 -1.40
N ALA A 560 0.88 -14.57 -1.86
CA ALA A 560 2.09 -14.83 -1.09
C ALA A 560 2.74 -13.54 -0.58
N ALA A 561 2.88 -12.54 -1.46
CA ALA A 561 3.44 -11.24 -1.10
C ALA A 561 2.66 -10.53 0.00
N LYS A 562 1.33 -10.59 -0.05
CA LYS A 562 0.43 -9.91 0.89
C LYS A 562 0.26 -10.60 2.21
N SER A 563 0.32 -11.94 2.17
CA SER A 563 0.00 -12.78 3.31
C SER A 563 1.26 -13.22 4.02
N PHE A 564 2.42 -12.84 3.51
CA PHE A 564 3.71 -13.28 4.02
C PHE A 564 3.78 -14.81 4.16
N VAL A 565 3.31 -15.51 3.12
CA VAL A 565 3.27 -16.96 3.07
C VAL A 565 4.30 -17.44 2.04
N PRO A 566 5.27 -18.26 2.41
CA PRO A 566 6.23 -18.80 1.45
C PRO A 566 5.54 -19.61 0.37
N LEU A 567 5.87 -19.32 -0.88
CA LEU A 567 5.38 -20.01 -2.06
C LEU A 567 6.55 -20.63 -2.82
N ILE A 568 6.49 -21.92 -3.06
CA ILE A 568 7.29 -22.56 -4.10
C ILE A 568 6.48 -22.57 -5.40
N ALA A 569 6.98 -21.89 -6.43
CA ALA A 569 6.38 -21.80 -7.74
C ALA A 569 7.15 -22.68 -8.71
N VAL A 570 6.54 -23.77 -9.19
CA VAL A 570 7.16 -24.68 -10.18
C VAL A 570 6.82 -24.23 -11.59
N THR A 571 7.68 -23.39 -12.17
CA THR A 571 7.43 -22.77 -13.48
C THR A 571 8.71 -22.30 -14.14
N ALA A 572 8.74 -22.34 -15.48
CA ALA A 572 9.80 -21.72 -16.29
C ALA A 572 9.64 -20.19 -16.41
N ASP A 573 8.47 -19.67 -16.05
CA ASP A 573 8.15 -18.26 -16.23
C ASP A 573 8.90 -17.37 -15.24
N HIS A 574 9.85 -16.57 -15.74
CA HIS A 574 10.64 -15.65 -14.94
C HIS A 574 9.81 -14.46 -14.40
N ASP A 575 8.68 -14.15 -15.04
CA ASP A 575 7.82 -13.03 -14.63
C ASP A 575 7.24 -13.22 -13.23
N VAL A 576 7.13 -14.47 -12.75
CA VAL A 576 6.71 -14.79 -11.39
C VAL A 576 7.64 -14.18 -10.32
N THR A 577 8.91 -13.96 -10.68
CA THR A 577 9.92 -13.36 -9.79
C THR A 577 10.56 -12.11 -10.38
N SER A 578 9.96 -11.50 -11.41
CA SER A 578 10.51 -10.31 -12.10
C SER A 578 10.44 -9.04 -11.28
N VAL A 579 9.58 -9.00 -10.25
CA VAL A 579 9.47 -7.93 -9.27
C VAL A 579 9.88 -8.43 -7.91
N ASN A 580 10.09 -7.51 -6.95
CA ASN A 580 10.49 -7.89 -5.61
C ASN A 580 9.34 -8.58 -4.85
N ILE A 581 9.25 -9.89 -4.98
CA ILE A 581 8.32 -10.73 -4.22
C ILE A 581 9.12 -11.75 -3.41
N PRO A 582 9.63 -11.37 -2.26
CA PRO A 582 10.59 -12.18 -1.50
C PRO A 582 9.98 -13.43 -0.85
N TRP A 583 8.69 -13.62 -0.99
CA TRP A 583 7.96 -14.79 -0.52
C TRP A 583 7.78 -15.87 -1.57
N VAL A 584 8.28 -15.64 -2.80
CA VAL A 584 8.19 -16.58 -3.91
C VAL A 584 9.56 -17.15 -4.25
N ILE A 585 9.65 -18.45 -4.21
CA ILE A 585 10.81 -19.23 -4.61
C ILE A 585 10.46 -19.98 -5.90
N ARG A 586 11.08 -19.63 -7.01
CA ARG A 586 10.80 -20.27 -8.29
C ARG A 586 11.70 -21.49 -8.49
N LEU A 587 11.09 -22.63 -8.82
CA LEU A 587 11.76 -23.83 -9.28
C LEU A 587 11.55 -24.02 -10.78
N PRO A 588 12.50 -24.66 -11.50
CA PRO A 588 12.33 -25.01 -12.91
C PRO A 588 11.04 -25.82 -13.17
N ALA A 589 10.40 -25.62 -14.31
CA ALA A 589 9.13 -26.30 -14.66
C ALA A 589 9.22 -27.82 -14.69
N ASN A 590 10.40 -28.37 -14.91
CA ASN A 590 10.64 -29.82 -14.92
C ASN A 590 10.98 -30.38 -13.52
N THR A 591 10.92 -29.56 -12.46
CA THR A 591 11.11 -30.03 -11.09
C THR A 591 9.92 -30.91 -10.70
N PRO A 592 10.13 -32.17 -10.29
CA PRO A 592 9.07 -32.99 -9.75
C PRO A 592 8.44 -32.33 -8.51
N ILE A 593 7.12 -32.40 -8.38
CA ILE A 593 6.42 -31.79 -7.21
C ILE A 593 6.85 -32.50 -5.91
N GLU A 594 7.24 -33.76 -6.02
CA GLU A 594 7.86 -34.53 -4.93
C GLU A 594 9.11 -33.83 -4.38
N ASP A 595 9.98 -33.34 -5.26
CA ASP A 595 11.20 -32.64 -4.88
C ASP A 595 10.88 -31.25 -4.30
N ALA A 596 9.87 -30.57 -4.84
CA ALA A 596 9.39 -29.32 -4.26
C ALA A 596 8.86 -29.50 -2.84
N LEU A 597 8.05 -30.55 -2.60
CA LEU A 597 7.57 -30.90 -1.28
C LEU A 597 8.72 -31.33 -0.35
N ALA A 598 9.65 -32.13 -0.81
CA ALA A 598 10.80 -32.57 -0.01
C ALA A 598 11.64 -31.35 0.45
N ARG A 599 11.89 -30.39 -0.42
CA ARG A 599 12.57 -29.12 -0.08
C ARG A 599 11.78 -28.31 0.94
N PHE A 600 10.47 -28.20 0.73
CA PHE A 600 9.59 -27.52 1.68
C PHE A 600 9.66 -28.15 3.07
N LEU A 601 9.52 -29.45 3.16
CA LEU A 601 9.56 -30.20 4.42
C LEU A 601 10.92 -30.08 5.11
N ALA A 602 12.02 -30.21 4.37
CA ALA A 602 13.36 -30.03 4.92
C ALA A 602 13.59 -28.62 5.50
N ALA A 603 13.03 -27.60 4.86
CA ALA A 603 13.07 -26.24 5.36
C ALA A 603 12.15 -26.05 6.57
N ALA A 604 10.95 -26.65 6.55
CA ALA A 604 9.99 -26.59 7.66
C ALA A 604 10.50 -27.27 8.93
N GLU A 605 11.23 -28.37 8.81
CA GLU A 605 11.89 -29.03 9.95
C GLU A 605 12.93 -28.13 10.64
N LYS A 606 13.62 -27.30 9.86
CA LYS A 606 14.62 -26.34 10.40
C LYS A 606 13.98 -25.12 11.02
N SER A 607 12.86 -24.67 10.46
CA SER A 607 12.22 -23.40 10.85
C SER A 607 11.16 -23.55 11.93
N GLY A 608 10.60 -24.73 12.09
CA GLY A 608 9.33 -24.93 12.81
C GLY A 608 8.16 -24.25 12.08
N PRO A 609 6.98 -24.15 12.71
CA PRO A 609 5.79 -23.55 12.11
C PRO A 609 5.86 -22.00 12.08
N ASN A 610 6.94 -21.48 11.51
CA ASN A 610 7.18 -20.03 11.39
C ASN A 610 7.44 -19.66 9.94
N ARG A 611 6.51 -18.93 9.32
CA ARG A 611 6.56 -18.56 7.90
C ARG A 611 7.79 -17.74 7.53
N GLY A 612 8.20 -16.80 8.38
CA GLY A 612 9.40 -15.99 8.16
C GLY A 612 10.67 -16.83 8.15
N ARG A 613 10.85 -17.70 9.14
CA ARG A 613 12.01 -18.63 9.22
C ARG A 613 11.95 -19.67 8.11
N LEU A 614 10.76 -20.17 7.76
CA LEU A 614 10.60 -21.09 6.62
C LEU A 614 11.07 -20.45 5.32
N ARG A 615 10.67 -19.20 5.08
CA ARG A 615 11.13 -18.44 3.92
C ARG A 615 12.64 -18.35 3.89
N GLU A 616 13.28 -18.01 5.00
CA GLU A 616 14.75 -17.93 5.11
C GLU A 616 15.41 -19.28 4.85
N ALA A 617 14.86 -20.35 5.42
CA ALA A 617 15.36 -21.70 5.20
C ALA A 617 15.22 -22.15 3.74
N LEU A 618 14.14 -21.76 3.06
CA LEU A 618 13.94 -22.03 1.64
C LEU A 618 14.91 -21.25 0.76
N VAL A 619 15.19 -19.98 1.07
CA VAL A 619 16.14 -19.16 0.29
C VAL A 619 17.58 -19.60 0.51
N SER A 620 17.96 -19.96 1.73
CA SER A 620 19.33 -20.40 2.02
C SER A 620 19.65 -21.82 1.50
N ALA A 621 18.68 -22.54 1.02
CA ALA A 621 18.86 -23.84 0.34
C ALA A 621 19.16 -23.70 -1.17
N TYR A 622 19.24 -22.47 -1.66
CA TYR A 622 19.66 -22.07 -3.01
C TYR A 622 21.05 -21.43 -2.98
#